data_bc57cd2512964edb6c678b702c3794af
#
_entry.id   bc57cd2512964edb6c678b702c3794af
#
_cell.length_a   1.000
_cell.length_b   1.000
_cell.length_c   1.000
_cell.angle_alpha   90.00
_cell.angle_beta   90.00
_cell.angle_gamma   90.00
#
_symmetry.space_group_name_H-M   'P 1'
#
loop_
_entity.id
_entity.type
_entity.pdbx_description
1 polymer ?
#
loop_
_entity_poly.entity_id
_entity_poly.type
_entity_poly.pdbx_seq_one_letter_code
_entity_poly.pdbx_strand_id
1 'polypeptide(L)'
;ASKKMMSLEKRRAFFEQLKANDPKPETELEYCSPFELLIAVLLSAQATDISVNKGTKKLFKVANTPQALIELGEEGVRPYIQHIGLFNSKGKHIQETCRLLLEKHGGEVPQTREELEALPGVGRKTANVILNTAFGQPTIAVDTHIFRVSNRTGLAPGKDVIQVEQQLLKRVPKEYLLDAHHWLILHGRYTCKARNPDCAQCIVEPFCGFKQKTGKGKVRGDI
;
A
#
# COMPACT_ATOMS: atom_id res chain seq x y z
N ALA A 1 26.53 7.02 -11.18
CA ALA A 1 25.91 8.20 -11.75
C ALA A 1 24.74 8.62 -10.88
N SER A 2 24.79 9.82 -10.28
CA SER A 2 23.73 10.40 -9.48
C SER A 2 22.45 10.44 -10.32
N LYS A 3 21.41 9.71 -9.91
CA LYS A 3 20.09 9.81 -10.53
C LYS A 3 19.60 11.24 -10.32
N LYS A 4 19.28 11.94 -11.39
CA LYS A 4 18.79 13.32 -11.31
C LYS A 4 17.48 13.33 -10.53
N MET A 5 17.50 13.92 -9.34
CA MET A 5 16.32 14.05 -8.49
C MET A 5 15.35 15.08 -9.07
N MET A 6 14.07 14.80 -8.93
CA MET A 6 13.00 15.68 -9.35
C MET A 6 13.02 16.99 -8.53
N SER A 7 12.94 18.16 -9.19
CA SER A 7 12.84 19.46 -8.50
C SER A 7 11.53 19.60 -7.73
N LEU A 8 11.45 20.57 -6.82
CA LEU A 8 10.22 20.85 -6.08
C LEU A 8 9.05 21.17 -7.02
N GLU A 9 9.30 21.98 -8.04
CA GLU A 9 8.30 22.34 -9.06
C GLU A 9 7.75 21.12 -9.79
N LYS A 10 8.66 20.22 -10.22
CA LYS A 10 8.26 18.97 -10.86
C LYS A 10 7.51 18.03 -9.92
N ARG A 11 7.90 17.96 -8.64
CA ARG A 11 7.18 17.16 -7.64
C ARG A 11 5.74 17.67 -7.45
N ARG A 12 5.55 18.99 -7.37
CA ARG A 12 4.23 19.59 -7.28
C ARG A 12 3.39 19.26 -8.51
N ALA A 13 3.93 19.47 -9.69
CA ALA A 13 3.26 19.15 -10.95
C ALA A 13 2.91 17.68 -11.08
N PHE A 14 3.80 16.80 -10.61
CA PHE A 14 3.59 15.34 -10.57
C PHE A 14 2.34 14.99 -9.75
N PHE A 15 2.24 15.50 -8.52
CA PHE A 15 1.08 15.22 -7.66
C PHE A 15 -0.18 15.97 -8.08
N GLU A 16 -0.07 17.14 -8.64
CA GLU A 16 -1.22 17.86 -9.23
C GLU A 16 -1.88 17.04 -10.34
N GLN A 17 -1.10 16.42 -11.20
CA GLN A 17 -1.60 15.53 -12.25
C GLN A 17 -2.25 14.27 -11.69
N LEU A 18 -1.64 13.64 -10.70
CA LEU A 18 -2.22 12.46 -10.05
C LEU A 18 -3.55 12.81 -9.37
N LYS A 19 -3.62 13.94 -8.68
CA LYS A 19 -4.83 14.42 -8.03
C LYS A 19 -5.92 14.80 -9.03
N ALA A 20 -5.57 15.46 -10.13
CA ALA A 20 -6.52 15.82 -11.18
C ALA A 20 -7.15 14.58 -11.83
N ASN A 21 -6.36 13.51 -12.01
CA ASN A 21 -6.81 12.26 -12.58
C ASN A 21 -7.64 11.42 -11.59
N ASP A 22 -7.28 11.43 -10.32
CA ASP A 22 -7.93 10.67 -9.25
C ASP A 22 -7.93 11.47 -7.94
N PRO A 23 -8.94 12.33 -7.70
CA PRO A 23 -8.98 13.18 -6.51
C PRO A 23 -9.11 12.45 -5.18
N LYS A 24 -9.64 11.22 -5.20
CA LYS A 24 -9.88 10.39 -4.02
C LYS A 24 -9.38 8.98 -4.26
N PRO A 25 -8.05 8.77 -4.21
CA PRO A 25 -7.49 7.45 -4.40
C PRO A 25 -7.84 6.56 -3.21
N GLU A 26 -8.21 5.32 -3.50
CA GLU A 26 -8.63 4.34 -2.49
C GLU A 26 -7.84 3.04 -2.62
N THR A 27 -7.77 2.30 -1.50
CA THR A 27 -7.28 0.91 -1.53
C THR A 27 -8.25 0.03 -2.30
N GLU A 28 -7.72 -1.02 -2.93
CA GLU A 28 -8.54 -2.03 -3.59
C GLU A 28 -9.04 -3.12 -2.62
N LEU A 29 -8.55 -3.12 -1.36
CA LEU A 29 -9.10 -3.97 -0.31
C LEU A 29 -10.48 -3.45 0.14
N GLU A 30 -11.44 -4.36 0.28
CA GLU A 30 -12.79 -4.05 0.76
C GLU A 30 -12.85 -4.17 2.28
N TYR A 31 -13.33 -3.13 2.96
CA TYR A 31 -13.47 -3.10 4.40
C TYR A 31 -14.50 -2.05 4.83
N CYS A 32 -15.10 -2.23 6.01
CA CYS A 32 -16.09 -1.31 6.59
C CYS A 32 -15.64 -0.75 7.95
N SER A 33 -14.55 -1.25 8.53
CA SER A 33 -14.04 -0.80 9.83
C SER A 33 -12.51 -0.90 9.87
N PRO A 34 -11.83 -0.20 10.78
CA PRO A 34 -10.40 -0.37 11.00
C PRO A 34 -10.01 -1.81 11.31
N PHE A 35 -10.82 -2.54 12.06
CA PHE A 35 -10.58 -3.95 12.35
C PHE A 35 -10.66 -4.82 11.07
N GLU A 36 -11.67 -4.64 10.24
CA GLU A 36 -11.77 -5.36 8.97
C GLU A 36 -10.58 -5.07 8.08
N LEU A 37 -10.11 -3.81 8.03
CA LEU A 37 -8.91 -3.46 7.28
C LEU A 37 -7.67 -4.18 7.84
N LEU A 38 -7.48 -4.20 9.15
CA LEU A 38 -6.36 -4.89 9.78
C LEU A 38 -6.32 -6.37 9.35
N ILE A 39 -7.44 -7.06 9.42
CA ILE A 39 -7.53 -8.47 9.01
C ILE A 39 -7.25 -8.63 7.52
N ALA A 40 -7.83 -7.79 6.67
CA ALA A 40 -7.59 -7.82 5.23
C ALA A 40 -6.11 -7.60 4.89
N VAL A 41 -5.44 -6.66 5.56
CA VAL A 41 -4.02 -6.37 5.34
C VAL A 41 -3.14 -7.53 5.83
N LEU A 42 -3.46 -8.15 6.96
CA LEU A 42 -2.76 -9.35 7.43
C LEU A 42 -2.86 -10.51 6.43
N LEU A 43 -4.02 -10.66 5.78
CA LEU A 43 -4.24 -11.69 4.75
C LEU A 43 -3.55 -11.34 3.43
N SER A 44 -3.29 -10.07 3.16
CA SER A 44 -2.76 -9.63 1.87
C SER A 44 -1.26 -9.86 1.67
N ALA A 45 -0.52 -10.24 2.70
CA ALA A 45 0.90 -10.57 2.57
C ALA A 45 1.11 -11.71 1.57
N GLN A 46 1.84 -11.45 0.48
CA GLN A 46 2.07 -12.37 -0.62
C GLN A 46 0.78 -12.92 -1.26
N ALA A 47 -0.29 -12.14 -1.26
CA ALA A 47 -1.57 -12.48 -1.86
C ALA A 47 -2.12 -11.29 -2.64
N THR A 48 -3.02 -11.55 -3.59
CA THR A 48 -3.69 -10.50 -4.36
C THR A 48 -4.87 -9.93 -3.58
N ASP A 49 -5.18 -8.66 -3.79
CA ASP A 49 -6.36 -8.02 -3.18
C ASP A 49 -7.66 -8.73 -3.59
N ILE A 50 -7.72 -9.21 -4.83
CA ILE A 50 -8.88 -9.98 -5.33
C ILE A 50 -9.10 -11.26 -4.51
N SER A 51 -8.04 -12.02 -4.24
CA SER A 51 -8.14 -13.26 -3.46
C SER A 51 -8.50 -12.99 -1.99
N VAL A 52 -7.95 -11.91 -1.42
CA VAL A 52 -8.29 -11.47 -0.06
C VAL A 52 -9.74 -11.06 0.02
N ASN A 53 -10.20 -10.19 -0.87
CA ASN A 53 -11.60 -9.72 -0.89
C ASN A 53 -12.59 -10.88 -1.07
N LYS A 54 -12.25 -11.88 -1.87
CA LYS A 54 -13.08 -13.08 -2.04
C LYS A 54 -13.33 -13.81 -0.71
N GLY A 55 -12.30 -13.92 0.12
CA GLY A 55 -12.42 -14.56 1.43
C GLY A 55 -13.06 -13.68 2.48
N THR A 56 -12.62 -12.43 2.59
CA THR A 56 -13.11 -11.50 3.62
C THR A 56 -14.57 -11.10 3.42
N LYS A 57 -15.03 -11.00 2.19
CA LYS A 57 -16.44 -10.71 1.89
C LYS A 57 -17.38 -11.71 2.54
N LYS A 58 -17.00 -12.98 2.56
CA LYS A 58 -17.78 -14.05 3.22
C LYS A 58 -17.51 -14.11 4.72
N LEU A 59 -16.25 -14.02 5.12
CA LEU A 59 -15.83 -14.08 6.53
C LEU A 59 -16.49 -12.96 7.36
N PHE A 60 -16.45 -11.72 6.88
CA PHE A 60 -16.95 -10.58 7.63
C PHE A 60 -18.47 -10.55 7.79
N LYS A 61 -19.21 -11.32 6.99
CA LYS A 61 -20.64 -11.51 7.19
C LYS A 61 -20.96 -12.35 8.42
N VAL A 62 -20.05 -13.24 8.82
CA VAL A 62 -20.25 -14.13 9.99
C VAL A 62 -19.42 -13.68 11.20
N ALA A 63 -18.27 -13.04 10.99
CA ALA A 63 -17.38 -12.60 12.06
C ALA A 63 -16.56 -11.39 11.59
N ASN A 64 -16.84 -10.21 12.12
CA ASN A 64 -16.15 -8.94 11.78
C ASN A 64 -15.68 -8.15 13.00
N THR A 65 -15.58 -8.80 14.16
CA THR A 65 -15.04 -8.22 15.39
C THR A 65 -13.99 -9.16 15.99
N PRO A 66 -13.08 -8.66 16.85
CA PRO A 66 -12.11 -9.52 17.51
C PRO A 66 -12.78 -10.67 18.27
N GLN A 67 -13.83 -10.39 19.01
CA GLN A 67 -14.55 -11.41 19.77
C GLN A 67 -15.18 -12.47 18.87
N ALA A 68 -15.84 -12.07 17.80
CA ALA A 68 -16.48 -12.99 16.86
C ALA A 68 -15.46 -13.90 16.16
N LEU A 69 -14.28 -13.38 15.79
CA LEU A 69 -13.23 -14.20 15.19
C LEU A 69 -12.61 -15.19 16.17
N ILE A 70 -12.46 -14.82 17.44
CA ILE A 70 -12.01 -15.75 18.48
C ILE A 70 -13.03 -16.87 18.69
N GLU A 71 -14.31 -16.55 18.74
CA GLU A 71 -15.39 -17.55 18.88
C GLU A 71 -15.45 -18.50 17.69
N LEU A 72 -15.23 -17.98 16.50
CA LEU A 72 -15.14 -18.79 15.28
C LEU A 72 -13.94 -19.75 15.31
N GLY A 73 -12.85 -19.31 15.92
CA GLY A 73 -11.62 -20.05 16.07
C GLY A 73 -10.84 -20.22 14.76
N GLU A 74 -9.65 -20.77 14.87
CA GLU A 74 -8.76 -20.98 13.72
C GLU A 74 -9.40 -21.93 12.69
N GLU A 75 -10.07 -22.98 13.14
CA GLU A 75 -10.76 -23.94 12.27
C GLU A 75 -11.97 -23.34 11.57
N GLY A 76 -12.73 -22.47 12.27
CA GLY A 76 -13.87 -21.79 11.68
C GLY A 76 -13.49 -20.72 10.65
N VAL A 77 -12.33 -20.11 10.80
CA VAL A 77 -11.79 -19.13 9.84
C VAL A 77 -11.23 -19.82 8.60
N ARG A 78 -10.64 -20.99 8.74
CA ARG A 78 -9.93 -21.70 7.66
C ARG A 78 -10.73 -21.83 6.35
N PRO A 79 -12.00 -22.21 6.31
CA PRO A 79 -12.75 -22.32 5.06
C PRO A 79 -12.78 -21.05 4.24
N TYR A 80 -12.70 -19.88 4.89
CA TYR A 80 -12.76 -18.57 4.23
C TYR A 80 -11.41 -18.11 3.68
N ILE A 81 -10.29 -18.62 4.20
CA ILE A 81 -8.94 -18.14 3.87
C ILE A 81 -8.04 -19.23 3.25
N GLN A 82 -8.49 -20.47 3.16
CA GLN A 82 -7.65 -21.60 2.69
C GLN A 82 -7.16 -21.46 1.25
N HIS A 83 -7.80 -20.63 0.43
CA HIS A 83 -7.35 -20.29 -0.92
C HIS A 83 -6.26 -19.21 -0.94
N ILE A 84 -5.95 -18.61 0.21
CA ILE A 84 -4.91 -17.58 0.36
C ILE A 84 -3.61 -18.25 0.77
N GLY A 85 -2.50 -17.87 0.14
CA GLY A 85 -1.18 -18.40 0.50
C GLY A 85 -0.84 -18.14 1.98
N LEU A 86 -0.15 -19.12 2.61
CA LEU A 86 0.24 -19.06 4.02
C LEU A 86 -0.96 -19.00 5.00
N PHE A 87 -2.10 -19.55 4.62
CA PHE A 87 -3.33 -19.43 5.41
C PHE A 87 -3.21 -19.99 6.84
N ASN A 88 -2.40 -21.03 7.06
CA ASN A 88 -2.20 -21.59 8.40
C ASN A 88 -1.52 -20.59 9.35
N SER A 89 -0.43 -19.98 8.95
CA SER A 89 0.24 -18.95 9.77
C SER A 89 -0.58 -17.67 9.88
N LYS A 90 -1.25 -17.27 8.81
CA LYS A 90 -2.15 -16.11 8.82
C LYS A 90 -3.33 -16.32 9.75
N GLY A 91 -3.94 -17.50 9.76
CA GLY A 91 -5.01 -17.86 10.69
C GLY A 91 -4.59 -17.77 12.14
N LYS A 92 -3.39 -18.25 12.48
CA LYS A 92 -2.81 -18.12 13.83
C LYS A 92 -2.56 -16.67 14.21
N HIS A 93 -1.99 -15.87 13.31
CA HIS A 93 -1.75 -14.45 13.54
C HIS A 93 -3.05 -13.68 13.77
N ILE A 94 -4.11 -13.99 13.03
CA ILE A 94 -5.43 -13.40 13.21
C ILE A 94 -5.97 -13.69 14.61
N GLN A 95 -5.94 -14.94 15.07
CA GLN A 95 -6.42 -15.33 16.37
C GLN A 95 -5.64 -14.65 17.50
N GLU A 96 -4.31 -14.65 17.40
CA GLU A 96 -3.43 -14.00 18.38
C GLU A 96 -3.62 -12.48 18.40
N THR A 97 -3.77 -11.86 17.23
CA THR A 97 -4.05 -10.43 17.11
C THR A 97 -5.38 -10.08 17.77
N CYS A 98 -6.44 -10.85 17.53
CA CYS A 98 -7.74 -10.62 18.14
C CYS A 98 -7.67 -10.74 19.66
N ARG A 99 -6.94 -11.73 20.19
CA ARG A 99 -6.73 -11.89 21.63
C ARG A 99 -6.03 -10.67 22.22
N LEU A 100 -4.96 -10.19 21.59
CA LEU A 100 -4.22 -9.01 22.06
C LEU A 100 -5.04 -7.73 21.99
N LEU A 101 -5.86 -7.54 20.96
CA LEU A 101 -6.76 -6.39 20.86
C LEU A 101 -7.76 -6.36 22.03
N LEU A 102 -8.32 -7.50 22.38
CA LEU A 102 -9.25 -7.58 23.54
C LEU A 102 -8.54 -7.36 24.85
N GLU A 103 -7.36 -7.94 25.06
CA GLU A 103 -6.63 -7.84 26.32
C GLU A 103 -6.01 -6.46 26.56
N LYS A 104 -5.47 -5.82 25.52
CA LYS A 104 -4.62 -4.62 25.65
C LYS A 104 -5.23 -3.35 25.08
N HIS A 105 -6.21 -3.45 24.20
CA HIS A 105 -6.72 -2.32 23.43
C HIS A 105 -8.25 -2.18 23.48
N GLY A 106 -8.91 -2.88 24.40
CA GLY A 106 -10.38 -2.80 24.54
C GLY A 106 -11.15 -3.26 23.31
N GLY A 107 -10.55 -4.12 22.48
CA GLY A 107 -11.15 -4.58 21.23
C GLY A 107 -10.97 -3.63 20.05
N GLU A 108 -10.30 -2.51 20.24
CA GLU A 108 -10.07 -1.49 19.20
C GLU A 108 -8.69 -1.64 18.54
N VAL A 109 -8.58 -1.22 17.30
CA VAL A 109 -7.29 -1.18 16.60
C VAL A 109 -6.48 0.02 17.11
N PRO A 110 -5.23 -0.20 17.58
CA PRO A 110 -4.41 0.91 18.06
C PRO A 110 -4.00 1.85 16.91
N GLN A 111 -3.75 3.12 17.26
CA GLN A 111 -3.49 4.19 16.31
C GLN A 111 -2.03 4.68 16.34
N THR A 112 -1.13 3.91 16.91
CA THR A 112 0.31 4.19 16.90
C THR A 112 1.05 3.06 16.19
N ARG A 113 2.13 3.41 15.50
CA ARG A 113 2.95 2.41 14.80
C ARG A 113 3.56 1.41 15.78
N GLU A 114 4.03 1.87 16.93
CA GLU A 114 4.62 1.03 17.96
C GLU A 114 3.65 -0.05 18.46
N GLU A 115 2.43 0.33 18.79
CA GLU A 115 1.41 -0.60 19.25
C GLU A 115 0.95 -1.55 18.15
N LEU A 116 0.85 -1.07 16.90
CA LEU A 116 0.51 -1.91 15.74
C LEU A 116 1.62 -2.94 15.46
N GLU A 117 2.88 -2.54 15.50
CA GLU A 117 4.01 -3.45 15.26
C GLU A 117 4.15 -4.52 16.35
N ALA A 118 3.60 -4.31 17.52
CA ALA A 118 3.53 -5.31 18.58
C ALA A 118 2.53 -6.44 18.29
N LEU A 119 1.67 -6.29 17.29
CA LEU A 119 0.72 -7.32 16.88
C LEU A 119 1.39 -8.35 15.95
N PRO A 120 1.05 -9.65 16.07
CA PRO A 120 1.62 -10.69 15.22
C PRO A 120 1.37 -10.45 13.73
N GLY A 121 2.43 -10.58 12.94
CA GLY A 121 2.37 -10.37 11.49
C GLY A 121 2.32 -8.92 11.04
N VAL A 122 2.38 -7.96 11.96
CA VAL A 122 2.41 -6.52 11.65
C VAL A 122 3.83 -5.99 11.76
N GLY A 123 4.43 -5.71 10.62
CA GLY A 123 5.68 -4.97 10.52
C GLY A 123 5.44 -3.48 10.25
N ARG A 124 6.53 -2.74 10.03
CA ARG A 124 6.49 -1.30 9.76
C ARG A 124 5.59 -0.94 8.57
N LYS A 125 5.72 -1.67 7.47
CA LYS A 125 4.93 -1.45 6.26
C LYS A 125 3.44 -1.63 6.54
N THR A 126 3.04 -2.74 7.15
CA THR A 126 1.65 -3.03 7.50
C THR A 126 1.09 -1.99 8.45
N ALA A 127 1.83 -1.59 9.48
CA ALA A 127 1.44 -0.52 10.39
C ALA A 127 1.20 0.80 9.65
N ASN A 128 2.09 1.18 8.74
CA ASN A 128 1.93 2.40 7.94
C ASN A 128 0.70 2.36 7.04
N VAL A 129 0.38 1.21 6.44
CA VAL A 129 -0.86 1.04 5.65
C VAL A 129 -2.09 1.30 6.51
N ILE A 130 -2.15 0.71 7.69
CA ILE A 130 -3.30 0.84 8.60
C ILE A 130 -3.43 2.28 9.09
N LEU A 131 -2.35 2.91 9.53
CA LEU A 131 -2.35 4.30 9.97
C LEU A 131 -2.82 5.26 8.87
N ASN A 132 -2.38 5.07 7.65
CA ASN A 132 -2.79 5.89 6.51
C ASN A 132 -4.24 5.64 6.14
N THR A 133 -4.61 4.38 5.88
CA THR A 133 -5.89 4.02 5.27
C THR A 133 -7.05 4.07 6.27
N ALA A 134 -6.87 3.58 7.49
CA ALA A 134 -7.93 3.54 8.49
C ALA A 134 -8.03 4.84 9.31
N PHE A 135 -6.90 5.48 9.59
CA PHE A 135 -6.84 6.60 10.55
C PHE A 135 -6.43 7.93 9.94
N GLY A 136 -6.24 8.00 8.63
CA GLY A 136 -5.92 9.25 7.94
C GLY A 136 -4.60 9.90 8.37
N GLN A 137 -3.63 9.11 8.84
CA GLN A 137 -2.29 9.62 9.15
C GLN A 137 -1.42 9.64 7.89
N PRO A 138 -0.59 10.66 7.68
CA PRO A 138 0.18 10.85 6.46
C PRO A 138 1.43 9.95 6.40
N THR A 139 1.25 8.65 6.60
CA THR A 139 2.28 7.63 6.46
C THR A 139 2.36 7.11 5.04
N ILE A 140 3.49 6.55 4.65
CA ILE A 140 3.69 5.90 3.36
C ILE A 140 4.30 4.53 3.60
N ALA A 141 3.60 3.49 3.17
CA ALA A 141 4.09 2.12 3.25
C ALA A 141 4.79 1.76 1.94
N VAL A 142 6.11 1.80 1.93
CA VAL A 142 6.89 1.54 0.72
C VAL A 142 6.90 0.05 0.40
N ASP A 143 6.16 -0.32 -0.61
CA ASP A 143 6.15 -1.64 -1.23
C ASP A 143 7.03 -1.67 -2.48
N THR A 144 7.01 -2.77 -3.21
CA THR A 144 7.78 -2.91 -4.46
C THR A 144 7.34 -1.90 -5.53
N HIS A 145 6.05 -1.53 -5.56
CA HIS A 145 5.52 -0.54 -6.52
C HIS A 145 6.03 0.86 -6.20
N ILE A 146 5.89 1.30 -4.96
CA ILE A 146 6.33 2.63 -4.51
C ILE A 146 7.86 2.74 -4.60
N PHE A 147 8.59 1.70 -4.22
CA PHE A 147 10.04 1.64 -4.34
C PHE A 147 10.48 1.84 -5.80
N ARG A 148 9.86 1.13 -6.72
CA ARG A 148 10.17 1.23 -8.14
C ARG A 148 9.83 2.60 -8.71
N VAL A 149 8.62 3.09 -8.48
CA VAL A 149 8.17 4.40 -8.98
C VAL A 149 9.06 5.51 -8.44
N SER A 150 9.34 5.52 -7.14
CA SER A 150 10.15 6.56 -6.49
C SER A 150 11.56 6.63 -7.03
N ASN A 151 12.21 5.49 -7.27
CA ASN A 151 13.55 5.41 -7.85
C ASN A 151 13.57 5.71 -9.35
N ARG A 152 12.59 5.18 -10.08
CA ARG A 152 12.53 5.29 -11.54
C ARG A 152 12.27 6.72 -11.98
N THR A 153 11.34 7.38 -11.34
CA THR A 153 10.92 8.76 -11.67
C THR A 153 11.90 9.83 -11.16
N GLY A 154 12.70 9.52 -10.16
CA GLY A 154 13.51 10.51 -9.45
C GLY A 154 12.75 11.27 -8.36
N LEU A 155 11.52 10.87 -8.06
CA LEU A 155 10.71 11.48 -7.00
C LEU A 155 11.40 11.38 -5.63
N ALA A 156 11.81 10.18 -5.25
CA ALA A 156 12.41 9.90 -3.95
C ALA A 156 13.39 8.70 -4.05
N PRO A 157 14.56 8.87 -4.68
CA PRO A 157 15.52 7.79 -4.83
C PRO A 157 16.07 7.31 -3.49
N GLY A 158 16.21 6.00 -3.34
CA GLY A 158 16.82 5.37 -2.17
C GLY A 158 17.29 3.97 -2.47
N LYS A 159 18.23 3.47 -1.68
CA LYS A 159 18.82 2.14 -1.86
C LYS A 159 17.92 1.01 -1.33
N ASP A 160 17.13 1.34 -0.33
CA ASP A 160 16.21 0.42 0.34
C ASP A 160 14.87 1.10 0.65
N VAL A 161 13.92 0.33 1.13
CA VAL A 161 12.57 0.82 1.42
C VAL A 161 12.53 1.89 2.52
N ILE A 162 13.43 1.82 3.50
CA ILE A 162 13.50 2.80 4.59
C ILE A 162 13.98 4.14 4.07
N GLN A 163 15.02 4.16 3.24
CA GLN A 163 15.51 5.39 2.62
C GLN A 163 14.45 6.02 1.72
N VAL A 164 13.74 5.21 0.92
CA VAL A 164 12.66 5.70 0.07
C VAL A 164 11.54 6.28 0.91
N GLU A 165 11.12 5.63 1.99
CA GLU A 165 10.12 6.16 2.93
C GLU A 165 10.55 7.53 3.47
N GLN A 166 11.77 7.64 3.99
CA GLN A 166 12.31 8.88 4.53
C GLN A 166 12.35 10.00 3.48
N GLN A 167 12.77 9.66 2.26
CA GLN A 167 12.81 10.62 1.16
C GLN A 167 11.42 11.06 0.74
N LEU A 168 10.45 10.15 0.67
CA LEU A 168 9.06 10.49 0.36
C LEU A 168 8.46 11.42 1.41
N LEU A 169 8.60 11.12 2.69
CA LEU A 169 8.10 11.96 3.77
C LEU A 169 8.69 13.37 3.75
N LYS A 170 9.92 13.51 3.29
CA LYS A 170 10.63 14.79 3.19
C LYS A 170 10.32 15.55 1.90
N ARG A 171 10.11 14.84 0.79
CA ARG A 171 10.07 15.42 -0.56
C ARG A 171 8.66 15.59 -1.14
N VAL A 172 7.68 14.79 -0.69
CA VAL A 172 6.28 14.96 -1.11
C VAL A 172 5.73 16.24 -0.47
N PRO A 173 5.13 17.15 -1.25
CA PRO A 173 4.48 18.32 -0.66
C PRO A 173 3.42 17.91 0.35
N LYS A 174 3.34 18.63 1.48
CA LYS A 174 2.50 18.24 2.62
C LYS A 174 1.04 18.03 2.27
N GLU A 175 0.49 18.85 1.39
CA GLU A 175 -0.89 18.76 0.92
C GLU A 175 -1.23 17.47 0.17
N TYR A 176 -0.23 16.76 -0.35
CA TYR A 176 -0.39 15.50 -1.10
C TYR A 176 0.03 14.27 -0.29
N LEU A 177 0.61 14.47 0.90
CA LEU A 177 1.28 13.40 1.62
C LEU A 177 0.33 12.28 2.06
N LEU A 178 -0.90 12.62 2.48
CA LEU A 178 -1.89 11.64 2.89
C LEU A 178 -2.26 10.67 1.76
N ASP A 179 -2.52 11.21 0.56
CA ASP A 179 -2.96 10.41 -0.59
C ASP A 179 -1.82 9.85 -1.44
N ALA A 180 -0.58 10.30 -1.21
CA ALA A 180 0.58 9.88 -1.97
C ALA A 180 0.77 8.37 -1.96
N HIS A 181 0.53 7.71 -0.85
CA HIS A 181 0.61 6.26 -0.71
C HIS A 181 -0.26 5.55 -1.76
N HIS A 182 -1.53 5.91 -1.86
CA HIS A 182 -2.46 5.28 -2.81
C HIS A 182 -2.15 5.64 -4.26
N TRP A 183 -1.87 6.90 -4.56
CA TRP A 183 -1.50 7.31 -5.93
C TRP A 183 -0.27 6.57 -6.43
N LEU A 184 0.76 6.43 -5.61
CA LEU A 184 2.00 5.78 -6.00
C LEU A 184 1.84 4.27 -6.19
N ILE A 185 1.06 3.61 -5.34
CA ILE A 185 0.74 2.19 -5.52
C ILE A 185 -0.02 1.96 -6.81
N LEU A 186 -1.11 2.69 -7.02
CA LEU A 186 -1.96 2.55 -8.20
C LEU A 186 -1.17 2.86 -9.48
N HIS A 187 -0.36 3.91 -9.45
CA HIS A 187 0.52 4.27 -10.59
C HIS A 187 1.53 3.18 -10.90
N GLY A 188 2.16 2.62 -9.90
CA GLY A 188 3.11 1.52 -10.06
C GLY A 188 2.47 0.21 -10.51
N ARG A 189 1.24 -0.04 -10.11
CA ARG A 189 0.49 -1.25 -10.47
C ARG A 189 -0.01 -1.22 -11.90
N TYR A 190 -0.56 -0.10 -12.36
CA TYR A 190 -1.29 -0.03 -13.62
C TYR A 190 -0.57 0.70 -14.75
N THR A 191 0.34 1.64 -14.45
CA THR A 191 1.04 2.45 -15.45
C THR A 191 2.54 2.19 -15.44
N CYS A 192 3.22 2.50 -14.35
CA CYS A 192 4.67 2.35 -14.22
C CYS A 192 5.04 0.92 -13.79
N LYS A 193 4.62 -0.06 -14.58
CA LYS A 193 4.77 -1.49 -14.32
C LYS A 193 6.25 -1.91 -14.28
N ALA A 194 6.55 -3.03 -13.61
CA ALA A 194 7.90 -3.56 -13.50
C ALA A 194 8.48 -3.88 -14.89
N ARG A 195 7.68 -4.55 -15.72
CA ARG A 195 8.01 -4.86 -17.11
C ARG A 195 7.16 -4.01 -18.04
N ASN A 196 7.77 -3.47 -19.08
CA ASN A 196 7.09 -2.65 -20.09
C ASN A 196 6.21 -1.55 -19.47
N PRO A 197 6.80 -0.58 -18.74
CA PRO A 197 6.03 0.54 -18.20
C PRO A 197 5.34 1.30 -19.35
N ASP A 198 4.11 1.72 -19.13
CA ASP A 198 3.29 2.39 -20.14
C ASP A 198 3.57 3.90 -20.16
N CYS A 199 4.80 4.26 -20.55
CA CYS A 199 5.26 5.64 -20.57
C CYS A 199 4.51 6.51 -21.59
N ALA A 200 4.02 5.93 -22.68
CA ALA A 200 3.28 6.66 -23.71
C ALA A 200 1.95 7.21 -23.19
N GLN A 201 1.29 6.49 -22.27
CA GLN A 201 0.02 6.88 -21.66
C GLN A 201 0.19 7.50 -20.27
N CYS A 202 1.43 7.64 -19.80
CA CYS A 202 1.71 8.10 -18.46
C CYS A 202 1.46 9.60 -18.29
N ILE A 203 0.51 9.97 -17.44
CA ILE A 203 0.12 11.37 -17.21
C ILE A 203 1.21 12.20 -16.51
N VAL A 204 2.18 11.56 -15.86
CA VAL A 204 3.30 12.22 -15.17
C VAL A 204 4.62 12.07 -15.92
N GLU A 205 4.58 11.56 -17.14
CA GLU A 205 5.76 11.38 -17.99
C GLU A 205 6.61 12.66 -18.14
N PRO A 206 6.02 13.86 -18.32
CA PRO A 206 6.80 15.09 -18.48
C PRO A 206 7.71 15.42 -17.30
N PHE A 207 7.38 14.94 -16.11
CA PHE A 207 8.13 15.22 -14.87
C PHE A 207 9.10 14.09 -14.50
N CYS A 208 8.99 12.95 -15.18
CA CYS A 208 9.71 11.73 -14.88
C CYS A 208 11.14 11.75 -15.40
N GLY A 209 12.11 11.46 -14.53
CA GLY A 209 13.54 11.38 -14.88
C GLY A 209 13.99 10.04 -15.47
N PHE A 210 13.08 9.10 -15.74
CA PHE A 210 13.43 7.80 -16.30
C PHE A 210 13.92 7.90 -17.73
N LYS A 211 15.10 7.34 -18.00
CA LYS A 211 15.76 7.48 -19.32
C LYS A 211 15.29 6.45 -20.35
N GLN A 212 14.86 5.28 -19.89
CA GLN A 212 14.47 4.15 -20.76
C GLN A 212 12.95 4.10 -20.98
N LYS A 213 12.35 5.24 -21.24
CA LYS A 213 10.90 5.35 -21.48
C LYS A 213 10.49 4.54 -22.69
N THR A 214 9.39 3.80 -22.56
CA THR A 214 8.78 3.02 -23.65
C THR A 214 7.82 3.89 -24.46
N GLY A 215 7.54 3.50 -25.73
CA GLY A 215 6.52 4.16 -26.55
C GLY A 215 6.89 5.54 -27.11
N LYS A 216 8.06 6.06 -26.81
CA LYS A 216 8.64 7.17 -27.61
C LYS A 216 9.16 6.55 -28.90
N GLY A 217 8.41 6.70 -29.97
CA GLY A 217 8.90 6.40 -31.30
C GLY A 217 10.27 7.02 -31.45
N LYS A 218 11.25 6.27 -31.95
CA LYS A 218 12.49 6.86 -32.46
C LYS A 218 12.04 7.88 -33.48
N VAL A 219 12.18 9.17 -33.18
CA VAL A 219 12.21 10.20 -34.19
C VAL A 219 13.42 9.80 -35.03
N ARG A 220 13.18 9.14 -36.16
CA ARG A 220 14.18 9.00 -37.18
C ARG A 220 14.54 10.43 -37.58
N GLY A 221 15.72 10.87 -37.19
CA GLY A 221 16.30 12.07 -37.76
C GLY A 221 16.27 11.88 -39.24
N ASP A 222 15.46 12.67 -39.90
CA ASP A 222 15.57 12.84 -41.33
C ASP A 222 16.88 13.55 -41.58
N ILE A 223 17.58 12.99 -42.54
CA ILE A 223 18.86 13.32 -43.15
C ILE A 223 18.91 14.79 -43.56
#